data_ce90c3252aa0480db4192948d2fb1708
#
_entry.id   ce90c3252aa0480db4192948d2fb1708
#
_cell.length_a   1.000
_cell.length_b   1.000
_cell.length_c   1.000
_cell.angle_alpha   90.00
_cell.angle_beta   90.00
_cell.angle_gamma   90.00
#
_symmetry.space_group_name_H-M   'P 1'
#
loop_
_entity.id
_entity.type
_entity.pdbx_description
1 polymer ?
#
loop_
_entity_poly.entity_id
_entity_poly.type
_entity_poly.pdbx_seq_one_letter_code
_entity_poly.pdbx_strand_id
1 'polypeptide(L)'
;INVMRNMSASCDCEGVAAAPVVTPNVGILASLDILAVDQACVDCVYAMTEEDHHDLVERMESRHGLRQLTYMKELGMGFDRYVLIDLDNGEKRIDAKEAVKGVKPFVNE
;
A
#
# COMPACT_ATOMS: atom_id res chain seq x y z
N ILE A 1 -1.67 4.37 -11.33
CA ILE A 1 -0.93 3.10 -11.18
C ILE A 1 0.02 3.20 -10.00
N ASN A 2 -0.10 2.29 -9.05
CA ASN A 2 0.78 2.19 -7.90
C ASN A 2 1.50 0.85 -7.90
N VAL A 3 2.82 0.89 -7.77
CA VAL A 3 3.65 -0.31 -7.70
C VAL A 3 4.01 -0.56 -6.23
N MET A 4 3.38 -1.56 -5.62
CA MET A 4 3.62 -1.93 -4.21
C MET A 4 4.76 -2.94 -4.13
N ARG A 5 5.95 -2.46 -4.40
CA ARG A 5 7.19 -3.24 -4.41
C ARG A 5 8.33 -2.42 -3.80
N ASN A 6 9.19 -3.07 -3.06
CA ASN A 6 10.32 -2.42 -2.39
C ASN A 6 9.88 -1.21 -1.55
N MET A 7 8.77 -1.35 -0.87
CA MET A 7 8.19 -0.26 -0.07
C MET A 7 9.07 -0.01 1.16
N SER A 8 9.54 1.22 1.29
CA SER A 8 10.46 1.64 2.33
C SER A 8 9.79 2.56 3.34
N ALA A 9 10.15 2.39 4.61
CA ALA A 9 9.79 3.33 5.66
C ALA A 9 10.62 4.61 5.58
N SER A 10 11.77 4.57 4.89
CA SER A 10 12.65 5.73 4.71
C SER A 10 12.34 6.43 3.40
N CYS A 11 12.51 7.76 3.41
CA CYS A 11 12.43 8.54 2.18
C CYS A 11 13.60 8.19 1.25
N ASP A 12 13.32 8.12 -0.05
CA ASP A 12 14.36 7.92 -1.06
C ASP A 12 15.46 8.99 -1.00
N CYS A 13 15.12 10.18 -0.52
CA CYS A 13 16.06 11.27 -0.30
C CYS A 13 17.13 10.96 0.77
N GLU A 14 16.95 9.95 1.60
CA GLU A 14 17.92 9.55 2.63
C GLU A 14 19.11 8.77 2.04
N GLY A 15 18.96 8.26 0.84
CA GLY A 15 20.05 7.57 0.13
C GLY A 15 20.62 6.40 0.91
N VAL A 16 21.92 6.39 1.10
CA VAL A 16 22.63 5.30 1.81
C VAL A 16 22.29 5.22 3.29
N ALA A 17 21.70 6.27 3.86
CA ALA A 17 21.24 6.27 5.26
C ALA A 17 19.85 5.68 5.42
N ALA A 18 19.20 5.30 4.32
CA ALA A 18 17.85 4.73 4.38
C ALA A 18 17.84 3.37 5.08
N ALA A 19 16.79 3.12 5.87
CA ALA A 19 16.60 1.83 6.50
C ALA A 19 16.34 0.74 5.44
N PRO A 20 16.72 -0.52 5.71
CA PRO A 20 16.43 -1.61 4.80
C PRO A 20 14.93 -1.78 4.55
N VAL A 21 14.56 -2.21 3.35
CA VAL A 21 13.18 -2.58 3.05
C VAL A 21 12.86 -3.89 3.77
N VAL A 22 11.77 -3.89 4.53
CA VAL A 22 11.30 -5.07 5.27
C VAL A 22 9.84 -5.41 4.97
N THR A 23 9.12 -4.51 4.31
CA THR A 23 7.70 -4.71 3.98
C THR A 23 7.57 -5.63 2.75
N PRO A 24 6.73 -6.66 2.81
CA PRO A 24 6.52 -7.55 1.66
C PRO A 24 5.99 -6.83 0.43
N ASN A 25 6.37 -7.32 -0.75
CA ASN A 25 5.81 -6.84 -2.00
C ASN A 25 4.39 -7.36 -2.18
N VAL A 26 3.50 -6.55 -2.72
CA VAL A 26 2.12 -6.92 -3.01
C VAL A 26 1.88 -7.08 -4.51
N GLY A 27 2.25 -6.10 -5.29
CA GLY A 27 2.01 -6.11 -6.73
C GLY A 27 1.75 -4.71 -7.27
N ILE A 28 1.00 -4.66 -8.36
CA ILE A 28 0.67 -3.41 -9.05
C ILE A 28 -0.84 -3.19 -8.97
N LEU A 29 -1.24 -2.02 -8.51
CA LEU A 29 -2.64 -1.61 -8.45
C LEU A 29 -2.87 -0.47 -9.45
N ALA A 30 -4.02 -0.48 -10.13
CA ALA A 30 -4.38 0.54 -11.08
C ALA A 30 -5.86 0.90 -10.97
N SER A 31 -6.18 2.17 -11.18
CA SER A 31 -7.55 2.67 -11.21
C SER A 31 -7.59 3.97 -12.00
N LEU A 32 -8.76 4.31 -12.52
CA LEU A 32 -9.03 5.64 -13.08
C LEU A 32 -9.33 6.67 -11.99
N ASP A 33 -9.47 6.23 -10.74
CA ASP A 33 -9.73 7.07 -9.57
C ASP A 33 -8.50 7.07 -8.68
N ILE A 34 -7.82 8.23 -8.59
CA ILE A 34 -6.57 8.36 -7.84
C ILE A 34 -6.76 8.10 -6.34
N LEU A 35 -7.87 8.53 -5.77
CA LEU A 35 -8.15 8.28 -4.36
C LEU A 35 -8.43 6.81 -4.11
N ALA A 36 -9.20 6.17 -4.97
CA ALA A 36 -9.52 4.74 -4.83
C ALA A 36 -8.26 3.87 -4.88
N VAL A 37 -7.33 4.12 -5.81
CA VAL A 37 -6.11 3.33 -5.91
C VAL A 37 -5.20 3.54 -4.69
N ASP A 38 -5.07 4.76 -4.21
CA ASP A 38 -4.27 5.04 -3.01
C ASP A 38 -4.91 4.44 -1.76
N GLN A 39 -6.23 4.54 -1.63
CA GLN A 39 -6.95 3.93 -0.51
C GLN A 39 -6.78 2.40 -0.53
N ALA A 40 -6.87 1.77 -1.69
CA ALA A 40 -6.67 0.33 -1.81
C ALA A 40 -5.25 -0.08 -1.40
N CYS A 41 -4.24 0.69 -1.78
CA CYS A 41 -2.86 0.42 -1.38
C CYS A 41 -2.67 0.54 0.13
N VAL A 42 -3.22 1.57 0.75
CA VAL A 42 -3.18 1.76 2.21
C VAL A 42 -3.88 0.59 2.91
N ASP A 43 -5.05 0.20 2.43
CA ASP A 43 -5.80 -0.93 3.01
C ASP A 43 -5.01 -2.23 2.91
N CYS A 44 -4.29 -2.47 1.82
CA CYS A 44 -3.41 -3.63 1.68
C CYS A 44 -2.29 -3.62 2.73
N VAL A 45 -1.66 -2.48 2.98
CA VAL A 45 -0.62 -2.36 4.00
C VAL A 45 -1.19 -2.68 5.38
N TYR A 46 -2.33 -2.10 5.74
CA TYR A 46 -2.96 -2.34 7.04
C TYR A 46 -3.50 -3.78 7.20
N ALA A 47 -3.79 -4.46 6.09
CA ALA A 47 -4.24 -5.85 6.11
C ALA A 47 -3.11 -6.86 6.35
N MET A 48 -1.85 -6.46 6.21
CA MET A 48 -0.69 -7.30 6.51
C MET A 48 -0.61 -7.61 8.00
N THR A 49 0.18 -8.62 8.39
CA THR A 49 0.47 -8.87 9.80
C THR A 49 1.25 -7.69 10.39
N GLU A 50 1.16 -7.49 11.69
CA GLU A 50 1.88 -6.39 12.36
C GLU A 50 3.39 -6.47 12.11
N GLU A 51 3.96 -7.67 12.14
CA GLU A 51 5.38 -7.88 11.86
C GLU A 51 5.75 -7.39 10.45
N ASP A 52 4.91 -7.66 9.47
CA ASP A 52 5.16 -7.30 8.07
C ASP A 52 5.01 -5.79 7.82
N HIS A 53 4.05 -5.13 8.47
CA HIS A 53 3.73 -3.74 8.18
C HIS A 53 4.20 -2.73 9.24
N HIS A 54 4.78 -3.20 10.35
CA HIS A 54 5.11 -2.36 11.51
C HIS A 54 5.86 -1.08 11.12
N ASP A 55 6.97 -1.21 10.42
CA ASP A 55 7.83 -0.06 10.10
C ASP A 55 7.14 0.92 9.15
N LEU A 56 6.43 0.41 8.16
CA LEU A 56 5.74 1.25 7.19
C LEU A 56 4.55 1.96 7.82
N VAL A 57 3.75 1.28 8.62
CA VAL A 57 2.60 1.86 9.33
C VAL A 57 3.07 2.92 10.32
N GLU A 58 4.13 2.64 11.07
CA GLU A 58 4.69 3.61 12.01
C GLU A 58 5.12 4.89 11.28
N ARG A 59 5.79 4.75 10.14
CA ARG A 59 6.20 5.91 9.34
C ARG A 59 4.99 6.69 8.82
N MET A 60 3.99 5.99 8.27
CA MET A 60 2.78 6.61 7.75
C MET A 60 2.04 7.39 8.83
N GLU A 61 1.86 6.79 10.01
CA GLU A 61 1.14 7.42 11.11
C GLU A 61 1.93 8.57 11.73
N SER A 62 3.23 8.42 11.92
CA SER A 62 4.08 9.47 12.49
C SER A 62 4.18 10.71 11.60
N ARG A 63 3.99 10.55 10.29
CA ARG A 63 4.01 11.65 9.32
C ARG A 63 2.61 12.08 8.89
N HIS A 64 1.57 11.57 9.54
CA HIS A 64 0.18 11.86 9.21
C HIS A 64 -0.16 11.56 7.73
N GLY A 65 0.41 10.48 7.19
CA GLY A 65 0.25 10.12 5.77
C GLY A 65 -1.19 9.89 5.34
N LEU A 66 -2.05 9.44 6.24
CA LEU A 66 -3.46 9.20 5.94
C LEU A 66 -4.26 10.50 5.72
N ARG A 67 -3.75 11.64 6.15
CA ARG A 67 -4.37 12.94 5.88
C ARG A 67 -4.48 13.24 4.40
N GLN A 68 -3.54 12.76 3.62
CA GLN A 68 -3.56 12.93 2.16
C GLN A 68 -4.85 12.36 1.57
N LEU A 69 -5.26 11.17 2.01
CA LEU A 69 -6.49 10.53 1.55
C LEU A 69 -7.74 11.30 1.97
N THR A 70 -7.80 11.72 3.23
CA THR A 70 -8.90 12.51 3.76
C THR A 70 -9.03 13.85 3.01
N TYR A 71 -7.92 14.51 2.77
CA TYR A 71 -7.88 15.78 2.05
C TYR A 71 -8.33 15.63 0.59
N MET A 72 -7.87 14.58 -0.08
CA MET A 72 -8.31 14.28 -1.45
C MET A 72 -9.81 14.04 -1.52
N LYS A 73 -10.38 13.35 -0.54
CA LYS A 73 -11.82 13.12 -0.46
C LYS A 73 -12.58 14.45 -0.27
N GLU A 74 -12.09 15.31 0.62
CA GLU A 74 -12.69 16.63 0.86
C GLU A 74 -12.67 17.51 -0.39
N LEU A 75 -11.62 17.40 -1.20
CA LEU A 75 -11.50 18.13 -2.45
C LEU A 75 -12.31 17.53 -3.60
N GLY A 76 -12.97 16.41 -3.39
CA GLY A 76 -13.74 15.74 -4.44
C GLY A 76 -12.89 15.10 -5.51
N MET A 77 -11.65 14.70 -5.19
CA MET A 77 -10.71 14.11 -6.16
C MET A 77 -10.98 12.64 -6.47
N GLY A 78 -11.99 12.03 -5.86
CA GLY A 78 -12.34 10.65 -6.08
C GLY A 78 -13.14 10.06 -4.93
N PHE A 79 -13.24 8.74 -4.92
CA PHE A 79 -13.98 7.99 -3.91
C PHE A 79 -13.04 7.09 -3.12
N ASP A 80 -13.26 6.97 -1.81
CA ASP A 80 -12.52 6.06 -0.94
C ASP A 80 -13.09 4.63 -0.93
N ARG A 81 -14.12 4.39 -1.74
CA ARG A 81 -14.73 3.07 -1.94
C ARG A 81 -14.29 2.51 -3.28
N TYR A 82 -14.01 1.22 -3.31
CA TYR A 82 -13.53 0.54 -4.50
C TYR A 82 -13.91 -0.94 -4.47
N VAL A 83 -13.79 -1.57 -5.63
CA VAL A 83 -13.83 -3.02 -5.77
C VAL A 83 -12.46 -3.46 -6.24
N LEU A 84 -11.83 -4.37 -5.51
CA LEU A 84 -10.51 -4.90 -5.86
C LEU A 84 -10.68 -6.16 -6.71
N ILE A 85 -10.12 -6.14 -7.92
CA ILE A 85 -10.19 -7.25 -8.88
C ILE A 85 -8.78 -7.83 -9.06
N ASP A 86 -8.64 -9.13 -8.82
CA ASP A 86 -7.38 -9.84 -9.05
C ASP A 86 -7.34 -10.36 -10.49
N LEU A 87 -6.59 -9.67 -11.35
CA LEU A 87 -6.50 -10.00 -12.77
C LEU A 87 -5.73 -11.28 -13.03
N ASP A 88 -4.80 -11.63 -12.15
CA ASP A 88 -3.97 -12.83 -12.32
C ASP A 88 -4.71 -14.12 -11.98
N ASN A 89 -5.80 -14.03 -11.25
CA ASN A 89 -6.60 -15.16 -10.80
C ASN A 89 -8.03 -15.14 -11.38
N GLY A 90 -8.16 -14.86 -12.68
CA GLY A 90 -9.43 -14.94 -13.39
C GLY A 90 -10.38 -13.76 -13.12
N GLU A 91 -9.85 -12.58 -12.87
CA GLU A 91 -10.64 -11.37 -12.61
C GLU A 91 -11.57 -11.52 -11.40
N LYS A 92 -11.09 -12.20 -10.37
CA LYS A 92 -11.86 -12.46 -9.16
C LYS A 92 -11.94 -11.22 -8.27
N ARG A 93 -13.12 -10.94 -7.71
CA ARG A 93 -13.26 -9.91 -6.67
C ARG A 93 -12.62 -10.41 -5.38
N ILE A 94 -11.72 -9.60 -4.81
CA ILE A 94 -11.04 -9.90 -3.55
C ILE A 94 -11.12 -8.70 -2.62
N ASP A 95 -10.84 -8.90 -1.33
CA ASP A 95 -10.62 -7.82 -0.38
C ASP A 95 -9.12 -7.61 -0.14
N ALA A 96 -8.77 -6.57 0.63
CA ALA A 96 -7.38 -6.26 0.92
C ALA A 96 -6.68 -7.41 1.68
N LYS A 97 -7.40 -8.11 2.53
CA LYS A 97 -6.88 -9.28 3.25
C LYS A 97 -6.47 -10.40 2.30
N GLU A 98 -7.31 -10.67 1.30
CA GLU A 98 -7.02 -11.68 0.28
C GLU A 98 -5.85 -11.25 -0.60
N ALA A 99 -5.75 -9.96 -0.92
CA ALA A 99 -4.68 -9.42 -1.74
C ALA A 99 -3.30 -9.62 -1.11
N VAL A 100 -3.20 -9.57 0.22
CA VAL A 100 -1.94 -9.75 0.94
C VAL A 100 -1.76 -11.16 1.50
N LYS A 101 -2.75 -12.03 1.31
CA LYS A 101 -2.66 -13.42 1.72
C LYS A 101 -1.58 -14.13 0.91
N GLY A 102 -0.62 -14.71 1.60
CA GLY A 102 0.45 -15.42 0.94
C GLY A 102 1.58 -14.53 0.42
N VAL A 103 1.59 -13.23 0.72
CA VAL A 103 2.76 -12.40 0.44
C VAL A 103 3.95 -12.97 1.23
N LYS A 104 5.09 -13.04 0.57
CA LYS A 104 6.30 -13.59 1.19
C LYS A 104 7.05 -12.47 1.90
N PRO A 105 7.70 -12.76 3.04
CA PRO A 105 8.58 -11.79 3.68
C PRO A 105 9.61 -11.26 2.67
N PHE A 106 9.91 -9.99 2.76
CA PHE A 106 10.90 -9.38 1.89
C PHE A 106 12.29 -9.93 2.21
N VAL A 107 12.99 -10.36 1.19
CA VAL A 107 14.37 -10.89 1.31
C VAL A 107 15.31 -9.92 0.61
N ASN A 108 16.23 -9.34 1.37
CA ASN A 108 17.32 -8.53 0.83
C ASN A 108 18.42 -9.48 0.33
N GLU A 109 18.60 -9.52 -0.97
CA GLU A 109 19.70 -10.24 -1.58
C GLU A 109 20.93 -9.33 -1.74
#